data_968c371e3a61be5e79b70195efc1292a
#
_entry.id   968c371e3a61be5e79b70195efc1292a
#
_cell.length_a   1.000
_cell.length_b   1.000
_cell.length_c   1.000
_cell.angle_alpha   90.00
_cell.angle_beta   90.00
_cell.angle_gamma   90.00
#
_symmetry.space_group_name_H-M   'P 1'
#
loop_
_entity.id
_entity.type
_entity.pdbx_description
1 polymer ?
#
loop_
_entity_poly.entity_id
_entity_poly.type
_entity_poly.pdbx_seq_one_letter_code
_entity_poly.pdbx_strand_id
1 'polypeptide(L)'
;MNFVELTEKEFTDFINQNFVHYTQSTSHFHYRNNKKKDVHLVGVKEDKKVIAACLLTEARALRFFKYFYSHRGPVLDYSNPILTEFFFENLKVYLKAQKALFALIDPYILENIRDADGKIIEHYDNEKLKNALSKLGYAHQGYSIGYSTTSQIRWLSVLNLKNKNESTILKEMDYQTRRNIKKTFEMGVEVKTLDISETNVFFELFQMAEEKHNFKFRDKAYFEEMQKIYANHSMLKLAYINLENYKQQLQKKNANLLLEIKDLENKLQENTNSKKTKTKLYQLTQQQNSYERKINETIELISTEGNILNLAATFYIYTKDEVYYLSSGSNPKYNQFMGSYRLQWDMITFAINNAIPRYNFYGITGDFSETSEDYGVQQFKKGFNAHVEEYIGDFIIPIRKYLYKLYLLNKNRHVK
;
A
#
# COMPACT_ATOMS: atom_id res chain seq x y z
N MET A 1 19.53 -15.19 -28.67
CA MET A 1 18.27 -14.89 -27.93
C MET A 1 17.06 -15.46 -28.66
N ASN A 2 16.08 -16.06 -27.92
CA ASN A 2 14.84 -16.62 -28.47
C ASN A 2 13.68 -16.11 -27.61
N PHE A 3 12.66 -15.52 -28.23
CA PHE A 3 11.41 -15.14 -27.57
C PHE A 3 10.48 -16.35 -27.55
N VAL A 4 9.98 -16.71 -26.35
CA VAL A 4 9.21 -17.96 -26.14
C VAL A 4 8.08 -17.74 -25.13
N GLU A 5 7.07 -18.61 -25.18
CA GLU A 5 6.21 -18.83 -24.03
C GLU A 5 6.99 -19.57 -22.96
N LEU A 6 6.86 -19.12 -21.71
CA LEU A 6 7.54 -19.70 -20.56
C LEU A 6 6.61 -20.69 -19.84
N THR A 7 7.17 -21.77 -19.35
CA THR A 7 6.51 -22.58 -18.34
C THR A 7 6.43 -21.80 -17.02
N GLU A 8 5.46 -22.16 -16.17
CA GLU A 8 5.34 -21.59 -14.83
C GLU A 8 6.64 -21.71 -14.04
N LYS A 9 7.31 -22.87 -14.13
CA LYS A 9 8.58 -23.10 -13.44
C LYS A 9 9.66 -22.13 -13.92
N GLU A 10 9.83 -21.94 -15.21
CA GLU A 10 10.83 -21.04 -15.79
C GLU A 10 10.57 -19.57 -15.39
N PHE A 11 9.30 -19.17 -15.42
CA PHE A 11 8.89 -17.85 -14.95
C PHE A 11 9.20 -17.67 -13.47
N THR A 12 8.80 -18.64 -12.63
CA THR A 12 9.04 -18.61 -11.19
C THR A 12 10.51 -18.56 -10.84
N ASP A 13 11.34 -19.40 -11.48
CA ASP A 13 12.79 -19.44 -11.25
C ASP A 13 13.44 -18.09 -11.59
N PHE A 14 12.98 -17.42 -12.65
CA PHE A 14 13.47 -16.11 -13.05
C PHE A 14 13.07 -14.99 -12.09
N ILE A 15 11.77 -14.88 -11.76
CA ILE A 15 11.29 -13.80 -10.90
C ILE A 15 11.81 -13.90 -9.47
N ASN A 16 12.09 -15.12 -8.98
CA ASN A 16 12.68 -15.32 -7.65
C ASN A 16 14.12 -14.78 -7.54
N GLN A 17 14.79 -14.55 -8.66
CA GLN A 17 16.16 -14.00 -8.70
C GLN A 17 16.16 -12.49 -8.96
N ASN A 18 15.00 -11.89 -9.28
CA ASN A 18 14.88 -10.48 -9.64
C ASN A 18 13.97 -9.75 -8.68
N PHE A 19 14.12 -8.42 -8.60
CA PHE A 19 13.15 -7.56 -7.94
C PHE A 19 11.93 -7.41 -8.85
N VAL A 20 10.76 -7.79 -8.35
CA VAL A 20 9.51 -7.74 -9.11
C VAL A 20 8.36 -7.22 -8.26
N HIS A 21 7.47 -6.49 -8.87
CA HIS A 21 6.19 -6.15 -8.25
C HIS A 21 5.31 -7.40 -8.12
N TYR A 22 4.45 -7.49 -7.08
CA TYR A 22 3.60 -8.67 -6.85
C TYR A 22 2.70 -9.05 -8.03
N THR A 23 2.37 -8.09 -8.92
CA THR A 23 1.60 -8.36 -10.15
C THR A 23 2.38 -9.10 -11.23
N GLN A 24 3.71 -9.25 -11.08
CA GLN A 24 4.57 -10.09 -11.89
C GLN A 24 5.03 -11.33 -11.11
N SER A 25 4.19 -11.90 -10.24
CA SER A 25 4.49 -13.05 -9.39
C SER A 25 3.76 -14.31 -9.83
N THR A 26 4.27 -15.47 -9.39
CA THR A 26 3.59 -16.77 -9.56
C THR A 26 2.22 -16.79 -8.90
N SER A 27 2.06 -16.18 -7.72
CA SER A 27 0.77 -16.06 -7.06
C SER A 27 -0.22 -15.25 -7.92
N HIS A 28 0.25 -14.17 -8.58
CA HIS A 28 -0.62 -13.41 -9.48
C HIS A 28 -0.98 -14.19 -10.74
N PHE A 29 -0.05 -14.99 -11.28
CA PHE A 29 -0.33 -15.94 -12.36
C PHE A 29 -1.45 -16.90 -11.95
N HIS A 30 -1.36 -17.54 -10.78
CA HIS A 30 -2.40 -18.46 -10.29
C HIS A 30 -3.74 -17.75 -10.12
N TYR A 31 -3.76 -16.54 -9.55
CA TYR A 31 -4.97 -15.73 -9.41
C TYR A 31 -5.69 -15.54 -10.74
N ARG A 32 -4.95 -15.17 -11.79
CA ARG A 32 -5.52 -14.93 -13.11
C ARG A 32 -5.89 -16.23 -13.82
N ASN A 33 -4.99 -17.22 -13.77
CA ASN A 33 -5.19 -18.49 -14.47
C ASN A 33 -6.35 -19.31 -13.92
N ASN A 34 -6.51 -19.37 -12.59
CA ASN A 34 -7.60 -20.11 -11.96
C ASN A 34 -8.97 -19.46 -12.23
N LYS A 35 -9.02 -18.13 -12.28
CA LYS A 35 -10.29 -17.39 -12.40
C LYS A 35 -10.76 -17.22 -13.84
N LYS A 36 -9.87 -16.85 -14.76
CA LYS A 36 -10.23 -16.39 -16.10
C LYS A 36 -9.49 -17.08 -17.23
N LYS A 37 -8.40 -17.76 -16.94
CA LYS A 37 -7.45 -18.30 -17.94
C LYS A 37 -7.05 -17.24 -18.98
N ASP A 38 -6.86 -16.01 -18.53
CA ASP A 38 -6.60 -14.82 -19.34
C ASP A 38 -5.18 -14.27 -19.13
N VAL A 39 -4.22 -15.17 -18.87
CA VAL A 39 -2.84 -14.83 -18.54
C VAL A 39 -1.86 -15.58 -19.42
N HIS A 40 -0.79 -14.91 -19.81
CA HIS A 40 0.29 -15.43 -20.63
C HIS A 40 1.61 -15.18 -19.92
N LEU A 41 2.48 -16.19 -19.95
CA LEU A 41 3.87 -16.09 -19.50
C LEU A 41 4.76 -16.11 -20.73
N VAL A 42 5.43 -15.00 -21.02
CA VAL A 42 6.36 -14.89 -22.15
C VAL A 42 7.72 -14.38 -21.71
N GLY A 43 8.74 -14.67 -22.45
CA GLY A 43 10.08 -14.22 -22.09
C GLY A 43 11.12 -14.42 -23.18
N VAL A 44 12.34 -14.04 -22.86
CA VAL A 44 13.52 -14.27 -23.71
C VAL A 44 14.46 -15.24 -23.04
N LYS A 45 14.90 -16.22 -23.81
CA LYS A 45 15.97 -17.17 -23.42
C LYS A 45 17.22 -16.92 -24.23
N GLU A 46 18.34 -17.01 -23.54
CA GLU A 46 19.70 -17.12 -24.15
C GLU A 46 20.38 -18.33 -23.54
N ASP A 47 20.93 -19.22 -24.38
CA ASP A 47 21.56 -20.48 -23.97
C ASP A 47 20.74 -21.29 -22.94
N LYS A 48 19.41 -21.39 -23.19
CA LYS A 48 18.41 -22.04 -22.33
C LYS A 48 18.08 -21.30 -21.01
N LYS A 49 18.80 -20.23 -20.67
CA LYS A 49 18.53 -19.41 -19.47
C LYS A 49 17.51 -18.30 -19.79
N VAL A 50 16.53 -18.11 -18.93
CA VAL A 50 15.60 -16.97 -19.02
C VAL A 50 16.35 -15.71 -18.61
N ILE A 51 16.33 -14.67 -19.46
CA ILE A 51 16.95 -13.36 -19.24
C ILE A 51 15.94 -12.21 -19.24
N ALA A 52 14.71 -12.47 -19.64
CA ALA A 52 13.59 -11.56 -19.54
C ALA A 52 12.28 -12.34 -19.39
N ALA A 53 11.34 -11.84 -18.60
CA ALA A 53 10.03 -12.47 -18.43
C ALA A 53 8.92 -11.41 -18.30
N CYS A 54 7.72 -11.80 -18.69
CA CYS A 54 6.54 -10.96 -18.60
C CYS A 54 5.30 -11.79 -18.35
N LEU A 55 4.54 -11.41 -17.33
CA LEU A 55 3.18 -11.84 -17.14
C LEU A 55 2.27 -10.82 -17.83
N LEU A 56 1.52 -11.27 -18.83
CA LEU A 56 0.54 -10.50 -19.55
C LEU A 56 -0.87 -10.97 -19.18
N THR A 57 -1.76 -10.05 -18.93
CA THR A 57 -3.20 -10.35 -18.84
C THR A 57 -3.89 -9.91 -20.12
N GLU A 58 -4.96 -10.64 -20.50
CA GLU A 58 -5.79 -10.26 -21.64
C GLU A 58 -7.22 -9.97 -21.20
N ALA A 59 -7.91 -9.12 -21.98
CA ALA A 59 -9.33 -8.93 -21.86
C ALA A 59 -9.95 -8.57 -23.23
N ARG A 60 -11.26 -8.78 -23.37
CA ARG A 60 -11.94 -8.44 -24.61
C ARG A 60 -11.96 -6.93 -24.85
N ALA A 61 -11.54 -6.50 -26.03
CA ALA A 61 -11.60 -5.10 -26.45
C ALA A 61 -12.75 -4.85 -27.43
N LEU A 62 -12.86 -5.69 -28.48
CA LEU A 62 -13.93 -5.71 -29.48
C LEU A 62 -14.37 -7.17 -29.68
N ARG A 63 -15.44 -7.38 -30.50
CA ARG A 63 -16.05 -8.71 -30.69
C ARG A 63 -15.04 -9.84 -30.91
N PHE A 64 -13.99 -9.59 -31.70
CA PHE A 64 -13.00 -10.62 -32.09
C PHE A 64 -11.58 -10.29 -31.65
N PHE A 65 -11.36 -9.18 -30.94
CA PHE A 65 -10.05 -8.69 -30.54
C PHE A 65 -9.95 -8.53 -29.03
N LYS A 66 -8.71 -8.65 -28.56
CA LYS A 66 -8.35 -8.54 -27.16
C LYS A 66 -7.44 -7.33 -26.95
N TYR A 67 -7.38 -6.80 -25.74
CA TYR A 67 -6.25 -5.99 -25.31
C TYR A 67 -5.45 -6.74 -24.29
N PHE A 68 -4.17 -6.42 -24.24
CA PHE A 68 -3.23 -7.02 -23.31
C PHE A 68 -2.69 -5.96 -22.36
N TYR A 69 -2.36 -6.39 -21.14
CA TYR A 69 -1.74 -5.51 -20.16
C TYR A 69 -0.61 -6.23 -19.42
N SER A 70 0.58 -5.61 -19.38
CA SER A 70 1.69 -5.99 -18.51
C SER A 70 1.73 -5.06 -17.30
N HIS A 71 1.08 -5.46 -16.21
CA HIS A 71 1.07 -4.70 -14.97
C HIS A 71 2.46 -4.74 -14.32
N ARG A 72 3.10 -3.58 -14.16
CA ARG A 72 4.46 -3.46 -13.58
C ARG A 72 5.51 -4.35 -14.25
N GLY A 73 5.33 -4.60 -15.52
CA GLY A 73 6.25 -5.39 -16.34
C GLY A 73 6.41 -4.83 -17.75
N PRO A 74 7.22 -5.48 -18.55
CA PRO A 74 7.98 -6.71 -18.33
C PRO A 74 9.18 -6.56 -17.38
N VAL A 75 9.71 -7.70 -16.90
CA VAL A 75 10.88 -7.80 -16.05
C VAL A 75 12.08 -8.16 -16.91
N LEU A 76 12.98 -7.23 -17.11
CA LEU A 76 14.23 -7.40 -17.87
C LEU A 76 15.25 -6.34 -17.45
N ASP A 77 16.49 -6.52 -17.86
CA ASP A 77 17.52 -5.50 -17.73
C ASP A 77 17.35 -4.43 -18.81
N TYR A 78 16.71 -3.32 -18.45
CA TYR A 78 16.48 -2.18 -19.34
C TYR A 78 17.77 -1.38 -19.67
N SER A 79 18.86 -1.60 -18.96
CA SER A 79 20.16 -1.03 -19.30
C SER A 79 20.82 -1.73 -20.48
N ASN A 80 20.30 -2.91 -20.87
CA ASN A 80 20.71 -3.64 -22.08
C ASN A 80 19.78 -3.29 -23.26
N PRO A 81 20.21 -2.39 -24.17
CA PRO A 81 19.37 -1.95 -25.27
C PRO A 81 19.07 -3.07 -26.28
N ILE A 82 20.00 -4.00 -26.48
CA ILE A 82 19.82 -5.12 -27.42
C ILE A 82 18.73 -6.06 -26.91
N LEU A 83 18.75 -6.39 -25.62
CA LEU A 83 17.72 -7.22 -25.00
C LEU A 83 16.36 -6.51 -25.03
N THR A 84 16.34 -5.22 -24.71
CA THR A 84 15.12 -4.39 -24.68
C THR A 84 14.48 -4.35 -26.08
N GLU A 85 15.23 -4.01 -27.12
CA GLU A 85 14.76 -3.99 -28.49
C GLU A 85 14.24 -5.35 -28.94
N PHE A 86 15.03 -6.40 -28.73
CA PHE A 86 14.65 -7.77 -29.07
C PHE A 86 13.35 -8.21 -28.38
N PHE A 87 13.22 -7.91 -27.07
CA PHE A 87 12.02 -8.28 -26.32
C PHE A 87 10.77 -7.60 -26.90
N PHE A 88 10.80 -6.28 -27.07
CA PHE A 88 9.61 -5.50 -27.46
C PHE A 88 9.24 -5.71 -28.94
N GLU A 89 10.20 -5.97 -29.85
CA GLU A 89 9.90 -6.35 -31.22
C GLU A 89 9.17 -7.70 -31.28
N ASN A 90 9.67 -8.69 -30.57
CA ASN A 90 9.10 -10.03 -30.57
C ASN A 90 7.77 -10.08 -29.78
N LEU A 91 7.61 -9.30 -28.73
CA LEU A 91 6.35 -9.13 -28.03
C LEU A 91 5.26 -8.60 -28.99
N LYS A 92 5.59 -7.67 -29.87
CA LYS A 92 4.65 -7.16 -30.87
C LYS A 92 4.22 -8.26 -31.86
N VAL A 93 5.14 -9.15 -32.28
CA VAL A 93 4.84 -10.30 -33.14
C VAL A 93 3.92 -11.27 -32.40
N TYR A 94 4.22 -11.58 -31.15
CA TYR A 94 3.40 -12.44 -30.29
C TYR A 94 1.96 -11.89 -30.14
N LEU A 95 1.83 -10.62 -29.77
CA LEU A 95 0.55 -9.94 -29.61
C LEU A 95 -0.29 -9.97 -30.89
N LYS A 96 0.32 -9.83 -32.06
CA LYS A 96 -0.35 -9.91 -33.35
C LYS A 96 -0.93 -11.31 -33.59
N ALA A 97 -0.17 -12.37 -33.27
CA ALA A 97 -0.60 -13.77 -33.34
C ALA A 97 -1.77 -14.05 -32.38
N GLN A 98 -1.76 -13.47 -31.19
CA GLN A 98 -2.82 -13.58 -30.18
C GLN A 98 -4.06 -12.71 -30.48
N LYS A 99 -4.19 -12.11 -31.67
CA LYS A 99 -5.30 -11.24 -32.11
C LYS A 99 -5.46 -9.98 -31.21
N ALA A 100 -4.35 -9.44 -30.72
CA ALA A 100 -4.41 -8.19 -29.97
C ALA A 100 -4.89 -7.04 -30.83
N LEU A 101 -5.70 -6.17 -30.26
CA LEU A 101 -6.04 -4.86 -30.77
C LEU A 101 -4.95 -3.85 -30.41
N PHE A 102 -4.57 -3.86 -29.13
CA PHE A 102 -3.47 -3.06 -28.56
C PHE A 102 -2.95 -3.76 -27.29
N ALA A 103 -1.80 -3.30 -26.81
CA ALA A 103 -1.31 -3.65 -25.49
C ALA A 103 -0.90 -2.39 -24.72
N LEU A 104 -1.14 -2.42 -23.41
CA LEU A 104 -0.67 -1.48 -22.41
C LEU A 104 0.50 -2.12 -21.66
N ILE A 105 1.61 -1.40 -21.58
CA ILE A 105 2.83 -1.80 -20.89
C ILE A 105 3.12 -0.77 -19.80
N ASP A 106 3.31 -1.21 -18.59
CA ASP A 106 3.58 -0.38 -17.42
C ASP A 106 4.89 -0.85 -16.74
N PRO A 107 6.05 -0.45 -17.26
CA PRO A 107 7.33 -0.87 -16.70
C PRO A 107 7.52 -0.37 -15.26
N TYR A 108 8.07 -1.24 -14.39
CA TYR A 108 8.36 -0.86 -13.00
C TYR A 108 9.72 -0.16 -12.90
N ILE A 109 9.86 0.98 -13.61
CA ILE A 109 11.08 1.77 -13.76
C ILE A 109 10.88 3.14 -13.15
N LEU A 110 11.82 3.54 -12.29
CA LEU A 110 11.82 4.87 -11.68
C LEU A 110 12.15 5.96 -12.69
N GLU A 111 11.38 7.04 -12.65
CA GLU A 111 11.69 8.31 -13.30
C GLU A 111 12.34 9.26 -12.31
N ASN A 112 11.78 9.35 -11.09
CA ASN A 112 12.34 10.14 -10.02
C ASN A 112 12.13 9.47 -8.66
N ILE A 113 13.04 9.73 -7.72
CA ILE A 113 12.79 9.64 -6.29
C ILE A 113 12.57 11.06 -5.78
N ARG A 114 11.49 11.26 -5.01
CA ARG A 114 11.15 12.55 -4.42
C ARG A 114 11.05 12.43 -2.90
N ASP A 115 11.23 13.54 -2.21
CA ASP A 115 10.81 13.60 -0.80
C ASP A 115 9.27 13.57 -0.70
N ALA A 116 8.77 13.51 0.52
CA ALA A 116 7.33 13.44 0.76
C ALA A 116 6.56 14.71 0.36
N ASP A 117 7.25 15.82 0.11
CA ASP A 117 6.68 17.10 -0.34
C ASP A 117 6.80 17.29 -1.87
N GLY A 118 7.29 16.26 -2.57
CA GLY A 118 7.35 16.24 -4.03
C GLY A 118 8.63 16.81 -4.65
N LYS A 119 9.61 17.25 -3.83
CA LYS A 119 10.90 17.72 -4.34
C LYS A 119 11.73 16.54 -4.85
N ILE A 120 12.27 16.64 -6.06
CA ILE A 120 13.15 15.61 -6.64
C ILE A 120 14.43 15.49 -5.81
N ILE A 121 14.73 14.29 -5.34
CA ILE A 121 15.97 13.89 -4.66
C ILE A 121 16.93 13.27 -5.66
N GLU A 122 16.39 12.38 -6.53
CA GLU A 122 17.16 11.65 -7.54
C GLU A 122 16.35 11.58 -8.84
N HIS A 123 17.04 11.75 -9.97
CA HIS A 123 16.44 11.69 -11.30
C HIS A 123 17.12 10.61 -12.14
N TYR A 124 16.30 9.81 -12.84
CA TYR A 124 16.76 8.77 -13.76
C TYR A 124 16.47 9.20 -15.20
N ASP A 125 17.51 9.32 -16.02
CA ASP A 125 17.34 9.65 -17.45
C ASP A 125 16.84 8.44 -18.24
N ASN A 126 15.56 8.40 -18.49
CA ASN A 126 14.89 7.37 -19.28
C ASN A 126 14.67 7.75 -20.76
N GLU A 127 15.21 8.88 -21.24
CA GLU A 127 14.96 9.37 -22.61
C GLU A 127 15.38 8.37 -23.68
N LYS A 128 16.52 7.71 -23.51
CA LYS A 128 16.99 6.67 -24.46
C LYS A 128 16.01 5.51 -24.55
N LEU A 129 15.48 5.04 -23.42
CA LEU A 129 14.48 3.98 -23.37
C LEU A 129 13.17 4.41 -24.02
N LYS A 130 12.64 5.58 -23.66
CA LYS A 130 11.40 6.12 -24.25
C LYS A 130 11.51 6.25 -25.76
N ASN A 131 12.65 6.74 -26.24
CA ASN A 131 12.93 6.88 -27.68
C ASN A 131 13.04 5.53 -28.38
N ALA A 132 13.70 4.53 -27.78
CA ALA A 132 13.79 3.17 -28.33
C ALA A 132 12.40 2.53 -28.44
N LEU A 133 11.60 2.57 -27.38
CA LEU A 133 10.24 2.06 -27.37
C LEU A 133 9.34 2.78 -28.38
N SER A 134 9.48 4.09 -28.51
CA SER A 134 8.73 4.89 -29.50
C SER A 134 9.03 4.47 -30.95
N LYS A 135 10.29 4.20 -31.28
CA LYS A 135 10.70 3.67 -32.60
C LYS A 135 10.05 2.33 -32.92
N LEU A 136 9.86 1.47 -31.90
CA LEU A 136 9.18 0.19 -32.04
C LEU A 136 7.64 0.31 -32.09
N GLY A 137 7.11 1.52 -31.90
CA GLY A 137 5.69 1.84 -31.97
C GLY A 137 4.95 1.80 -30.63
N TYR A 138 5.68 1.74 -29.50
CA TYR A 138 5.14 1.89 -28.15
C TYR A 138 5.09 3.38 -27.79
N ALA A 139 3.89 3.96 -27.82
CA ALA A 139 3.70 5.38 -27.51
C ALA A 139 3.59 5.60 -26.02
N HIS A 140 4.49 6.41 -25.45
CA HIS A 140 4.39 6.85 -24.06
C HIS A 140 3.13 7.69 -23.86
N GLN A 141 2.39 7.45 -22.76
CA GLN A 141 1.09 8.08 -22.50
C GLN A 141 1.19 9.39 -21.72
N GLY A 142 2.40 9.89 -21.52
CA GLY A 142 2.65 11.09 -20.73
C GLY A 142 2.79 10.79 -19.23
N TYR A 143 2.94 11.85 -18.48
CA TYR A 143 3.15 11.81 -17.04
C TYR A 143 1.84 12.14 -16.31
N SER A 144 1.08 11.09 -15.99
CA SER A 144 -0.20 11.24 -15.31
C SER A 144 -0.03 11.66 -13.85
N ILE A 145 -0.98 12.48 -13.37
CA ILE A 145 -1.22 12.81 -11.98
C ILE A 145 -2.63 12.30 -11.65
N GLY A 146 -2.84 11.88 -10.40
CA GLY A 146 -4.11 11.33 -9.95
C GLY A 146 -4.24 9.83 -10.14
N TYR A 147 -5.38 9.28 -9.70
CA TYR A 147 -5.71 7.87 -9.83
C TYR A 147 -6.26 7.56 -11.22
N SER A 148 -5.90 6.40 -11.76
CA SER A 148 -6.37 5.92 -13.05
C SER A 148 -7.23 4.67 -12.88
N THR A 149 -8.33 4.58 -13.65
CA THR A 149 -9.16 3.38 -13.73
C THR A 149 -8.64 2.36 -14.75
N THR A 150 -7.65 2.72 -15.55
CA THR A 150 -7.18 1.93 -16.71
C THR A 150 -5.72 1.53 -16.64
N SER A 151 -4.92 2.17 -15.80
CA SER A 151 -3.50 1.86 -15.59
C SER A 151 -3.14 1.87 -14.11
N GLN A 152 -1.95 1.36 -13.80
CA GLN A 152 -1.42 1.40 -12.43
C GLN A 152 -1.09 2.84 -12.05
N ILE A 153 -1.20 3.12 -10.75
CA ILE A 153 -0.84 4.44 -10.24
C ILE A 153 0.66 4.69 -10.42
N ARG A 154 0.99 5.86 -10.94
CA ARG A 154 2.37 6.23 -11.29
C ARG A 154 3.23 6.60 -10.06
N TRP A 155 2.61 6.99 -8.95
CA TRP A 155 3.24 7.54 -7.76
C TRP A 155 3.03 6.60 -6.58
N LEU A 156 4.13 6.11 -5.98
CA LEU A 156 4.09 5.24 -4.81
C LEU A 156 4.82 5.88 -3.65
N SER A 157 4.25 5.76 -2.44
CA SER A 157 4.91 6.18 -1.21
C SER A 157 5.58 4.97 -0.57
N VAL A 158 6.91 5.03 -0.39
CA VAL A 158 7.73 3.87 0.00
C VAL A 158 8.63 4.22 1.17
N LEU A 159 8.70 3.34 2.16
CA LEU A 159 9.64 3.42 3.28
C LEU A 159 10.79 2.42 3.07
N ASN A 160 12.01 2.93 3.07
CA ASN A 160 13.22 2.10 2.98
C ASN A 160 13.55 1.51 4.36
N LEU A 161 13.54 0.18 4.45
CA LEU A 161 13.86 -0.60 5.66
C LEU A 161 15.23 -1.28 5.60
N LYS A 162 15.92 -1.20 4.45
CA LYS A 162 17.19 -1.91 4.22
C LYS A 162 18.23 -1.53 5.28
N ASN A 163 18.76 -2.54 5.97
CA ASN A 163 19.77 -2.37 7.03
C ASN A 163 19.32 -1.51 8.22
N LYS A 164 18.01 -1.40 8.47
CA LYS A 164 17.46 -0.62 9.59
C LYS A 164 16.75 -1.54 10.58
N ASN A 165 16.80 -1.16 11.85
CA ASN A 165 16.04 -1.80 12.92
C ASN A 165 14.88 -0.90 13.39
N GLU A 166 14.01 -1.43 14.25
CA GLU A 166 12.84 -0.70 14.77
C GLU A 166 13.21 0.64 15.42
N SER A 167 14.29 0.67 16.20
CA SER A 167 14.74 1.90 16.89
C SER A 167 15.16 2.97 15.89
N THR A 168 15.86 2.58 14.81
CA THR A 168 16.27 3.50 13.75
C THR A 168 15.05 4.05 13.02
N ILE A 169 14.14 3.18 12.61
CA ILE A 169 12.91 3.57 11.91
C ILE A 169 12.06 4.51 12.76
N LEU A 170 11.86 4.19 14.05
CA LEU A 170 11.13 5.08 14.96
C LEU A 170 11.78 6.46 15.08
N LYS A 171 13.11 6.56 15.13
CA LYS A 171 13.81 7.85 15.22
C LYS A 171 13.64 8.69 13.96
N GLU A 172 13.57 8.06 12.80
CA GLU A 172 13.41 8.73 11.50
C GLU A 172 11.99 9.23 11.24
N MET A 173 10.96 8.66 11.90
CA MET A 173 9.58 9.12 11.81
C MET A 173 9.41 10.51 12.42
N ASP A 174 8.37 11.23 12.01
CA ASP A 174 8.01 12.47 12.67
C ASP A 174 7.59 12.28 14.14
N TYR A 175 7.62 13.35 14.90
CA TYR A 175 7.26 13.32 16.33
C TYR A 175 5.81 12.85 16.55
N GLN A 176 4.88 13.33 15.73
CA GLN A 176 3.46 13.01 15.90
C GLN A 176 3.18 11.53 15.61
N THR A 177 3.80 10.97 14.58
CA THR A 177 3.67 9.54 14.23
C THR A 177 4.24 8.65 15.33
N ARG A 178 5.45 8.94 15.82
CA ARG A 178 6.03 8.23 16.98
C ARG A 178 5.16 8.28 18.21
N ARG A 179 4.64 9.47 18.54
CA ARG A 179 3.73 9.68 19.67
C ARG A 179 2.44 8.87 19.51
N ASN A 180 1.86 8.86 18.30
CA ASN A 180 0.64 8.11 18.02
C ASN A 180 0.85 6.61 18.15
N ILE A 181 1.95 6.07 17.59
CA ILE A 181 2.33 4.67 17.76
C ILE A 181 2.47 4.35 19.26
N LYS A 182 3.27 5.13 20.03
CA LYS A 182 3.44 4.92 21.46
C LYS A 182 2.10 4.91 22.21
N LYS A 183 1.22 5.85 21.91
CA LYS A 183 -0.11 5.92 22.55
C LYS A 183 -0.96 4.68 22.28
N THR A 184 -0.86 4.04 21.10
CA THR A 184 -1.62 2.81 20.85
C THR A 184 -1.23 1.70 21.82
N PHE A 185 0.05 1.56 22.14
CA PHE A 185 0.52 0.60 23.15
C PHE A 185 0.06 0.99 24.57
N GLU A 186 0.13 2.28 24.91
CA GLU A 186 -0.32 2.80 26.20
C GLU A 186 -1.82 2.63 26.43
N MET A 187 -2.61 2.58 25.36
CA MET A 187 -4.07 2.33 25.41
C MET A 187 -4.42 0.84 25.34
N GLY A 188 -3.47 -0.03 25.03
CA GLY A 188 -3.72 -1.46 24.88
C GLY A 188 -4.40 -1.80 23.54
N VAL A 189 -4.12 -1.04 22.46
CA VAL A 189 -4.56 -1.40 21.12
C VAL A 189 -3.75 -2.60 20.64
N GLU A 190 -4.44 -3.65 20.27
CA GLU A 190 -3.89 -4.92 19.82
C GLU A 190 -4.09 -5.12 18.32
N VAL A 191 -3.27 -6.01 17.72
CA VAL A 191 -3.39 -6.39 16.31
C VAL A 191 -3.51 -7.90 16.22
N LYS A 192 -4.47 -8.38 15.45
CA LYS A 192 -4.59 -9.80 15.10
C LYS A 192 -4.63 -9.98 13.58
N THR A 193 -4.25 -11.18 13.12
CA THR A 193 -4.49 -11.61 11.74
C THR A 193 -5.88 -12.23 11.68
N LEU A 194 -6.68 -11.83 10.72
CA LEU A 194 -8.00 -12.39 10.46
C LEU A 194 -7.90 -13.59 9.54
N ASP A 195 -8.65 -14.64 9.84
CA ASP A 195 -8.86 -15.75 8.94
C ASP A 195 -9.82 -15.36 7.79
N ILE A 196 -9.85 -16.18 6.73
CA ILE A 196 -10.75 -15.94 5.58
C ILE A 196 -12.22 -15.88 6.01
N SER A 197 -12.63 -16.68 6.99
CA SER A 197 -13.98 -16.65 7.57
C SER A 197 -14.32 -15.34 8.27
N GLU A 198 -13.32 -14.57 8.69
CA GLU A 198 -13.47 -13.27 9.35
C GLU A 198 -13.36 -12.08 8.35
N THR A 199 -13.27 -12.33 7.04
CA THR A 199 -13.16 -11.26 6.02
C THR A 199 -14.27 -10.22 6.12
N ASN A 200 -15.43 -10.59 6.65
CA ASN A 200 -16.54 -9.66 6.86
C ASN A 200 -16.16 -8.49 7.78
N VAL A 201 -15.39 -8.76 8.84
CA VAL A 201 -14.93 -7.73 9.80
C VAL A 201 -14.07 -6.66 9.10
N PHE A 202 -13.17 -7.11 8.23
CA PHE A 202 -12.40 -6.19 7.38
C PHE A 202 -13.30 -5.43 6.42
N PHE A 203 -14.23 -6.14 5.76
CA PHE A 203 -15.04 -5.56 4.70
C PHE A 203 -15.98 -4.46 5.21
N GLU A 204 -16.52 -4.60 6.40
CA GLU A 204 -17.33 -3.55 7.07
C GLU A 204 -16.53 -2.27 7.28
N LEU A 205 -15.28 -2.38 7.78
CA LEU A 205 -14.40 -1.22 7.93
C LEU A 205 -13.97 -0.62 6.59
N PHE A 206 -13.76 -1.48 5.58
CA PHE A 206 -13.42 -1.04 4.24
C PHE A 206 -14.56 -0.27 3.56
N GLN A 207 -15.81 -0.71 3.76
CA GLN A 207 -16.98 0.02 3.26
C GLN A 207 -17.12 1.43 3.88
N MET A 208 -16.75 1.62 5.16
CA MET A 208 -16.72 2.95 5.77
C MET A 208 -15.72 3.89 5.06
N ALA A 209 -14.60 3.34 4.56
CA ALA A 209 -13.66 4.13 3.75
C ALA A 209 -14.19 4.41 2.34
N GLU A 210 -14.89 3.45 1.71
CA GLU A 210 -15.56 3.66 0.42
C GLU A 210 -16.60 4.79 0.51
N GLU A 211 -17.43 4.78 1.54
CA GLU A 211 -18.44 5.82 1.80
C GLU A 211 -17.79 7.19 2.06
N LYS A 212 -16.77 7.24 2.90
CA LYS A 212 -16.07 8.49 3.25
C LYS A 212 -15.42 9.16 2.03
N HIS A 213 -14.87 8.37 1.11
CA HIS A 213 -14.13 8.86 -0.06
C HIS A 213 -14.93 8.76 -1.36
N ASN A 214 -16.22 8.38 -1.28
CA ASN A 214 -17.15 8.25 -2.40
C ASN A 214 -16.59 7.45 -3.58
N PHE A 215 -15.98 6.29 -3.29
CA PHE A 215 -15.54 5.34 -4.31
C PHE A 215 -16.12 3.95 -4.04
N LYS A 216 -16.14 3.10 -5.06
CA LYS A 216 -16.46 1.68 -4.93
C LYS A 216 -15.34 0.87 -5.60
N PHE A 217 -14.75 -0.05 -4.85
CA PHE A 217 -13.59 -0.81 -5.35
C PHE A 217 -13.96 -2.26 -5.69
N ARG A 218 -13.98 -3.14 -4.71
CA ARG A 218 -14.17 -4.58 -4.87
C ARG A 218 -15.14 -5.11 -3.81
N ASP A 219 -15.78 -6.23 -4.13
CA ASP A 219 -16.64 -6.94 -3.19
C ASP A 219 -15.83 -7.79 -2.19
N LYS A 220 -16.51 -8.31 -1.18
CA LYS A 220 -15.92 -9.19 -0.16
C LYS A 220 -15.29 -10.44 -0.79
N ALA A 221 -15.94 -11.02 -1.80
CA ALA A 221 -15.47 -12.23 -2.48
C ALA A 221 -14.08 -12.04 -3.13
N TYR A 222 -13.80 -10.83 -3.63
CA TYR A 222 -12.47 -10.49 -4.12
C TYR A 222 -11.39 -10.65 -3.04
N PHE A 223 -11.62 -10.13 -1.83
CA PHE A 223 -10.66 -10.23 -0.74
C PHE A 223 -10.49 -11.65 -0.20
N GLU A 224 -11.58 -12.43 -0.13
CA GLU A 224 -11.52 -13.85 0.23
C GLU A 224 -10.69 -14.65 -0.79
N GLU A 225 -10.86 -14.37 -2.07
CA GLU A 225 -10.11 -15.02 -3.14
C GLU A 225 -8.63 -14.63 -3.10
N MET A 226 -8.32 -13.34 -2.89
CA MET A 226 -6.96 -12.87 -2.75
C MET A 226 -6.26 -13.53 -1.56
N GLN A 227 -6.92 -13.68 -0.41
CA GLN A 227 -6.36 -14.40 0.75
C GLN A 227 -6.06 -15.86 0.41
N LYS A 228 -6.94 -16.56 -0.33
CA LYS A 228 -6.71 -17.96 -0.74
C LYS A 228 -5.49 -18.11 -1.64
N ILE A 229 -5.36 -17.25 -2.63
CA ILE A 229 -4.34 -17.35 -3.67
C ILE A 229 -2.97 -16.89 -3.17
N TYR A 230 -2.97 -15.84 -2.35
CA TYR A 230 -1.74 -15.34 -1.72
C TYR A 230 -1.56 -15.89 -0.29
N ALA A 231 -2.10 -17.06 0.05
CA ALA A 231 -2.20 -17.58 1.41
C ALA A 231 -0.91 -17.47 2.23
N ASN A 232 0.26 -17.72 1.60
CA ASN A 232 1.56 -17.62 2.27
C ASN A 232 2.26 -16.26 2.07
N HIS A 233 1.60 -15.32 1.38
CA HIS A 233 2.14 -14.02 0.98
C HIS A 233 1.15 -12.88 1.18
N SER A 234 0.10 -13.10 1.96
CA SER A 234 -0.86 -12.06 2.33
C SER A 234 -1.23 -12.14 3.81
N MET A 235 -1.65 -11.02 4.34
CA MET A 235 -2.18 -10.91 5.70
C MET A 235 -3.36 -9.95 5.71
N LEU A 236 -4.46 -10.37 6.32
CA LEU A 236 -5.59 -9.51 6.65
C LEU A 236 -5.48 -9.17 8.13
N LYS A 237 -5.11 -7.94 8.47
CA LYS A 237 -4.83 -7.49 9.84
C LYS A 237 -5.96 -6.61 10.36
N LEU A 238 -6.29 -6.78 11.63
CA LEU A 238 -7.26 -5.98 12.37
C LEU A 238 -6.60 -5.38 13.62
N ALA A 239 -6.68 -4.06 13.76
CA ALA A 239 -6.41 -3.38 15.03
C ALA A 239 -7.72 -3.24 15.81
N TYR A 240 -7.70 -3.65 17.07
CA TYR A 240 -8.85 -3.62 17.96
C TYR A 240 -8.43 -3.19 19.37
N ILE A 241 -9.40 -2.84 20.20
CA ILE A 241 -9.18 -2.52 21.61
C ILE A 241 -10.22 -3.23 22.48
N ASN A 242 -9.75 -3.78 23.61
CA ASN A 242 -10.62 -4.25 24.68
C ASN A 242 -10.86 -3.09 25.68
N LEU A 243 -12.08 -2.55 25.67
CA LEU A 243 -12.43 -1.38 26.47
C LEU A 243 -12.42 -1.66 27.98
N GLU A 244 -12.73 -2.89 28.41
CA GLU A 244 -12.66 -3.25 29.83
C GLU A 244 -11.23 -3.20 30.33
N ASN A 245 -10.29 -3.78 29.56
CA ASN A 245 -8.86 -3.71 29.88
C ASN A 245 -8.34 -2.26 29.88
N TYR A 246 -8.78 -1.46 28.92
CA TYR A 246 -8.43 -0.04 28.81
C TYR A 246 -8.96 0.76 30.02
N LYS A 247 -10.22 0.54 30.43
CA LYS A 247 -10.82 1.15 31.60
C LYS A 247 -10.03 0.81 32.87
N GLN A 248 -9.69 -0.46 33.08
CA GLN A 248 -8.90 -0.92 34.23
C GLN A 248 -7.51 -0.25 34.26
N GLN A 249 -6.85 -0.09 33.12
CA GLN A 249 -5.57 0.63 33.03
C GLN A 249 -5.72 2.12 33.40
N LEU A 250 -6.79 2.79 32.93
CA LEU A 250 -7.08 4.17 33.28
C LEU A 250 -7.37 4.33 34.78
N GLN A 251 -8.17 3.43 35.37
CA GLN A 251 -8.49 3.40 36.79
C GLN A 251 -7.24 3.23 37.65
N LYS A 252 -6.33 2.32 37.26
CA LYS A 252 -5.06 2.10 37.94
C LYS A 252 -4.17 3.36 37.89
N LYS A 253 -4.06 4.00 36.70
CA LYS A 253 -3.30 5.25 36.55
C LYS A 253 -3.92 6.38 37.38
N ASN A 254 -5.25 6.49 37.41
CA ASN A 254 -5.97 7.49 38.20
C ASN A 254 -5.76 7.29 39.71
N ALA A 255 -5.84 6.04 40.20
CA ALA A 255 -5.59 5.71 41.61
C ALA A 255 -4.17 6.09 42.05
N ASN A 256 -3.15 5.78 41.25
CA ASN A 256 -1.76 6.16 41.53
C ASN A 256 -1.61 7.70 41.59
N LEU A 257 -2.28 8.40 40.68
CA LEU A 257 -2.24 9.86 40.60
C LEU A 257 -2.90 10.51 41.84
N LEU A 258 -4.01 9.96 42.32
CA LEU A 258 -4.65 10.40 43.55
C LEU A 258 -3.77 10.27 44.79
N LEU A 259 -2.95 9.22 44.88
CA LEU A 259 -1.98 9.05 45.94
C LEU A 259 -0.90 10.14 45.89
N GLU A 260 -0.39 10.49 44.67
CA GLU A 260 0.59 11.58 44.49
C GLU A 260 -0.03 12.94 44.83
N ILE A 261 -1.28 13.19 44.45
CA ILE A 261 -2.01 14.41 44.79
C ILE A 261 -2.10 14.57 46.30
N LYS A 262 -2.52 13.52 47.00
CA LYS A 262 -2.65 13.51 48.46
C LYS A 262 -1.33 13.79 49.19
N ASP A 263 -0.24 13.20 48.70
CA ASP A 263 1.12 13.48 49.24
C ASP A 263 1.51 14.97 49.04
N LEU A 264 1.22 15.53 47.87
CA LEU A 264 1.50 16.96 47.60
C LEU A 264 0.63 17.89 48.44
N GLU A 265 -0.63 17.53 48.68
CA GLU A 265 -1.55 18.29 49.56
C GLU A 265 -1.00 18.29 51.00
N ASN A 266 -0.55 17.15 51.54
CA ASN A 266 0.08 17.09 52.86
C ASN A 266 1.36 17.96 52.93
N LYS A 267 2.25 17.86 51.93
CA LYS A 267 3.45 18.69 51.81
C LYS A 267 3.09 20.19 51.74
N LEU A 268 1.99 20.54 51.14
CA LEU A 268 1.53 21.93 51.02
C LEU A 268 0.96 22.44 52.36
N GLN A 269 0.37 21.58 53.21
CA GLN A 269 -0.02 21.93 54.56
C GLN A 269 1.22 22.26 55.43
N GLU A 270 2.32 21.57 55.28
CA GLU A 270 3.55 21.82 55.98
C GLU A 270 4.31 23.07 55.47
N ASN A 271 4.20 23.38 54.15
CA ASN A 271 4.81 24.56 53.53
C ASN A 271 3.85 25.22 52.53
N THR A 272 2.96 26.04 53.01
CA THR A 272 1.89 26.71 52.27
C THR A 272 2.39 27.67 51.17
N ASN A 273 3.65 28.10 51.20
CA ASN A 273 4.21 29.08 50.25
C ASN A 273 4.99 28.44 49.08
N SER A 274 5.08 27.11 49.00
CA SER A 274 5.82 26.42 47.96
C SER A 274 5.12 26.56 46.59
N LYS A 275 5.57 27.51 45.77
CA LYS A 275 5.07 27.70 44.39
C LYS A 275 5.25 26.43 43.54
N LYS A 276 6.38 25.73 43.70
CA LYS A 276 6.65 24.47 42.96
C LYS A 276 5.63 23.40 43.28
N THR A 277 5.26 23.19 44.55
CA THR A 277 4.27 22.21 44.97
C THR A 277 2.88 22.59 44.46
N LYS A 278 2.51 23.87 44.53
CA LYS A 278 1.22 24.34 43.96
C LYS A 278 1.10 24.11 42.47
N THR A 279 2.13 24.43 41.69
CA THR A 279 2.16 24.21 40.24
C THR A 279 2.04 22.70 39.89
N LYS A 280 2.80 21.86 40.61
CA LYS A 280 2.73 20.40 40.40
C LYS A 280 1.35 19.85 40.79
N LEU A 281 0.79 20.25 41.90
CA LEU A 281 -0.56 19.86 42.33
C LEU A 281 -1.60 20.23 41.27
N TYR A 282 -1.57 21.46 40.77
CA TYR A 282 -2.48 21.91 39.71
C TYR A 282 -2.35 21.01 38.45
N GLN A 283 -1.14 20.73 38.00
CA GLN A 283 -0.91 19.88 36.84
C GLN A 283 -1.46 18.46 37.02
N LEU A 284 -1.21 17.85 38.22
CA LEU A 284 -1.71 16.50 38.50
C LEU A 284 -3.25 16.46 38.63
N THR A 285 -3.87 17.50 39.20
CA THR A 285 -5.31 17.61 39.26
C THR A 285 -5.94 17.70 37.86
N GLN A 286 -5.33 18.48 36.94
CA GLN A 286 -5.78 18.51 35.54
C GLN A 286 -5.66 17.16 34.87
N GLN A 287 -4.59 16.42 35.15
CA GLN A 287 -4.39 15.08 34.62
C GLN A 287 -5.41 14.08 35.19
N GLN A 288 -5.71 14.17 36.47
CA GLN A 288 -6.73 13.36 37.14
C GLN A 288 -8.12 13.58 36.52
N ASN A 289 -8.55 14.85 36.35
CA ASN A 289 -9.81 15.18 35.67
C ASN A 289 -9.86 14.60 34.23
N SER A 290 -8.72 14.59 33.53
CA SER A 290 -8.63 13.97 32.20
C SER A 290 -8.82 12.45 32.25
N TYR A 291 -8.27 11.76 33.27
CA TYR A 291 -8.49 10.32 33.44
C TYR A 291 -9.93 9.99 33.79
N GLU A 292 -10.56 10.74 34.69
CA GLU A 292 -11.96 10.54 35.06
C GLU A 292 -12.87 10.68 33.83
N ARG A 293 -12.68 11.75 33.04
CA ARG A 293 -13.43 11.90 31.79
C ARG A 293 -13.27 10.72 30.87
N LYS A 294 -12.03 10.25 30.64
CA LYS A 294 -11.78 9.08 29.77
C LYS A 294 -12.39 7.79 30.32
N ILE A 295 -12.39 7.60 31.63
CA ILE A 295 -13.03 6.44 32.27
C ILE A 295 -14.54 6.48 31.99
N ASN A 296 -15.20 7.64 32.17
CA ASN A 296 -16.62 7.79 31.91
C ASN A 296 -16.97 7.60 30.43
N GLU A 297 -16.21 8.19 29.52
CA GLU A 297 -16.34 7.98 28.05
C GLU A 297 -16.17 6.49 27.69
N THR A 298 -15.23 5.78 28.36
CA THR A 298 -15.03 4.35 28.12
C THR A 298 -16.19 3.50 28.65
N ILE A 299 -16.76 3.85 29.80
CA ILE A 299 -17.96 3.19 30.35
C ILE A 299 -19.15 3.35 29.39
N GLU A 300 -19.34 4.54 28.84
CA GLU A 300 -20.38 4.82 27.85
C GLU A 300 -20.16 3.97 26.58
N LEU A 301 -18.93 3.92 26.05
CA LEU A 301 -18.61 3.09 24.91
C LEU A 301 -18.87 1.60 25.16
N ILE A 302 -18.53 1.08 26.35
CA ILE A 302 -18.82 -0.31 26.71
C ILE A 302 -20.33 -0.56 26.69
N SER A 303 -21.13 0.37 27.18
CA SER A 303 -22.59 0.20 27.25
C SER A 303 -23.28 0.28 25.88
N THR A 304 -22.73 1.05 24.94
CA THR A 304 -23.33 1.29 23.62
C THR A 304 -22.77 0.41 22.51
N GLU A 305 -21.47 0.07 22.58
CA GLU A 305 -20.74 -0.60 21.50
C GLU A 305 -20.20 -1.98 21.91
N GLY A 306 -20.27 -2.32 23.21
CA GLY A 306 -19.71 -3.55 23.77
C GLY A 306 -18.23 -3.43 24.13
N ASN A 307 -17.64 -4.58 24.53
CA ASN A 307 -16.29 -4.60 25.11
C ASN A 307 -15.15 -4.54 24.08
N ILE A 308 -15.40 -4.89 22.82
CA ILE A 308 -14.37 -4.95 21.78
C ILE A 308 -14.74 -3.99 20.66
N LEU A 309 -13.85 -3.04 20.38
CA LEU A 309 -13.99 -2.15 19.23
C LEU A 309 -13.02 -2.53 18.15
N ASN A 310 -13.52 -2.76 16.94
CA ASN A 310 -12.74 -2.90 15.73
C ASN A 310 -12.39 -1.49 15.20
N LEU A 311 -11.10 -1.14 15.19
CA LEU A 311 -10.63 0.22 14.95
C LEU A 311 -10.28 0.47 13.49
N ALA A 312 -9.49 -0.43 12.92
CA ALA A 312 -9.01 -0.36 11.55
C ALA A 312 -8.61 -1.76 11.07
N ALA A 313 -8.75 -2.02 9.78
CA ALA A 313 -8.29 -3.25 9.18
C ALA A 313 -7.62 -3.02 7.83
N THR A 314 -6.69 -3.89 7.48
CA THR A 314 -5.87 -3.73 6.26
C THR A 314 -5.53 -5.07 5.65
N PHE A 315 -5.63 -5.13 4.33
CA PHE A 315 -5.15 -6.24 3.52
C PHE A 315 -3.77 -5.92 2.97
N TYR A 316 -2.80 -6.78 3.32
CA TYR A 316 -1.40 -6.71 2.89
C TYR A 316 -1.07 -7.87 1.97
N ILE A 317 -0.21 -7.61 0.98
CA ILE A 317 0.56 -8.62 0.26
C ILE A 317 2.03 -8.36 0.56
N TYR A 318 2.85 -9.42 0.61
CA TYR A 318 4.29 -9.27 0.75
C TYR A 318 5.04 -10.27 -0.11
N THR A 319 6.23 -9.86 -0.52
CA THR A 319 7.22 -10.67 -1.22
C THR A 319 8.50 -10.70 -0.38
N LYS A 320 9.55 -11.36 -0.86
CA LYS A 320 10.88 -11.27 -0.24
C LYS A 320 11.48 -9.85 -0.27
N ASP A 321 10.99 -9.00 -1.15
CA ASP A 321 11.55 -7.68 -1.43
C ASP A 321 10.70 -6.53 -0.91
N GLU A 322 9.39 -6.71 -0.75
CA GLU A 322 8.47 -5.60 -0.47
C GLU A 322 7.19 -6.05 0.24
N VAL A 323 6.74 -5.27 1.23
CA VAL A 323 5.40 -5.34 1.81
C VAL A 323 4.52 -4.29 1.13
N TYR A 324 3.34 -4.66 0.68
CA TYR A 324 2.37 -3.78 0.03
C TYR A 324 1.15 -3.55 0.92
N TYR A 325 0.88 -2.31 1.26
CA TYR A 325 -0.33 -1.85 1.93
C TYR A 325 -1.41 -1.56 0.89
N LEU A 326 -2.26 -2.56 0.58
CA LEU A 326 -3.12 -2.49 -0.62
C LEU A 326 -4.48 -1.87 -0.38
N SER A 327 -5.19 -2.32 0.66
CA SER A 327 -6.56 -1.89 0.92
C SER A 327 -6.78 -1.80 2.42
N SER A 328 -7.38 -0.71 2.87
CA SER A 328 -7.61 -0.49 4.29
C SER A 328 -8.93 0.26 4.54
N GLY A 329 -9.46 0.04 5.72
CA GLY A 329 -10.57 0.80 6.26
C GLY A 329 -10.39 1.07 7.75
N SER A 330 -11.00 2.12 8.23
CA SER A 330 -11.02 2.45 9.66
C SER A 330 -12.37 3.04 10.04
N ASN A 331 -12.79 2.79 11.28
CA ASN A 331 -13.98 3.40 11.82
C ASN A 331 -13.64 4.83 12.29
N PRO A 332 -14.18 5.88 11.65
CA PRO A 332 -13.86 7.26 11.98
C PRO A 332 -14.32 7.64 13.40
N LYS A 333 -15.34 6.95 13.94
CA LYS A 333 -15.85 7.14 15.30
C LYS A 333 -14.80 6.83 16.38
N TYR A 334 -13.81 5.98 16.05
CA TYR A 334 -12.79 5.50 17.00
C TYR A 334 -11.37 5.98 16.66
N ASN A 335 -11.24 7.06 15.89
CA ASN A 335 -9.94 7.62 15.49
C ASN A 335 -9.02 8.00 16.68
N GLN A 336 -9.57 8.29 17.87
CA GLN A 336 -8.81 8.59 19.08
C GLN A 336 -7.93 7.42 19.54
N PHE A 337 -8.23 6.17 19.14
CA PHE A 337 -7.45 4.99 19.45
C PHE A 337 -6.33 4.70 18.42
N MET A 338 -6.29 5.45 17.31
CA MET A 338 -5.18 5.44 16.34
C MET A 338 -4.87 4.06 15.73
N GLY A 339 -5.90 3.24 15.49
CA GLY A 339 -5.75 1.86 15.00
C GLY A 339 -4.92 1.73 13.72
N SER A 340 -5.04 2.68 12.78
CA SER A 340 -4.25 2.69 11.54
C SER A 340 -2.73 2.81 11.81
N TYR A 341 -2.32 3.65 12.80
CA TYR A 341 -0.90 3.74 13.17
C TYR A 341 -0.36 2.44 13.76
N ARG A 342 -1.20 1.74 14.54
CA ARG A 342 -0.84 0.45 15.13
C ARG A 342 -0.66 -0.63 14.07
N LEU A 343 -1.54 -0.68 13.06
CA LEU A 343 -1.43 -1.61 11.92
C LEU A 343 -0.16 -1.37 11.10
N GLN A 344 0.12 -0.11 10.76
CA GLN A 344 1.34 0.21 10.01
C GLN A 344 2.59 -0.21 10.79
N TRP A 345 2.65 0.10 12.09
CA TRP A 345 3.79 -0.27 12.93
C TRP A 345 3.95 -1.80 13.03
N ASP A 346 2.87 -2.55 13.22
CA ASP A 346 2.88 -4.02 13.26
C ASP A 346 3.50 -4.62 11.98
N MET A 347 3.10 -4.12 10.83
CA MET A 347 3.59 -4.62 9.54
C MET A 347 4.97 -4.10 9.16
N ILE A 348 5.37 -2.92 9.61
CA ILE A 348 6.75 -2.43 9.47
C ILE A 348 7.68 -3.31 10.32
N THR A 349 7.31 -3.61 11.56
CA THR A 349 8.04 -4.55 12.43
C THR A 349 8.12 -5.96 11.82
N PHE A 350 7.01 -6.45 11.25
CA PHE A 350 7.02 -7.71 10.50
C PHE A 350 8.04 -7.69 9.36
N ALA A 351 8.07 -6.62 8.56
CA ALA A 351 9.00 -6.48 7.45
C ALA A 351 10.46 -6.48 7.91
N ILE A 352 10.78 -5.73 8.98
CA ILE A 352 12.13 -5.69 9.58
C ILE A 352 12.55 -7.09 10.05
N ASN A 353 11.69 -7.80 10.80
CA ASN A 353 11.97 -9.11 11.38
C ASN A 353 12.12 -10.22 10.31
N ASN A 354 11.56 -10.02 9.13
CA ASN A 354 11.69 -10.93 7.98
C ASN A 354 12.71 -10.45 6.93
N ALA A 355 13.53 -9.43 7.26
CA ALA A 355 14.54 -8.84 6.38
C ALA A 355 13.99 -8.36 5.03
N ILE A 356 12.70 -7.95 4.98
CA ILE A 356 12.09 -7.36 3.79
C ILE A 356 12.52 -5.89 3.70
N PRO A 357 13.25 -5.49 2.65
CA PRO A 357 13.94 -4.19 2.63
C PRO A 357 13.03 -2.99 2.35
N ARG A 358 11.77 -3.21 1.94
CA ARG A 358 10.86 -2.14 1.49
C ARG A 358 9.46 -2.30 2.08
N TYR A 359 8.88 -1.17 2.46
CA TYR A 359 7.46 -1.09 2.84
C TYR A 359 6.75 -0.07 1.96
N ASN A 360 5.87 -0.55 1.11
CA ASN A 360 5.14 0.23 0.12
C ASN A 360 3.76 0.61 0.67
N PHE A 361 3.58 1.87 1.04
CA PHE A 361 2.29 2.44 1.44
C PHE A 361 1.32 2.57 0.26
N TYR A 362 1.74 2.14 -0.93
CA TYR A 362 1.01 2.19 -2.18
C TYR A 362 0.73 3.62 -2.68
N GLY A 363 -0.29 3.76 -3.55
CA GLY A 363 -0.50 4.93 -4.37
C GLY A 363 -0.76 6.24 -3.64
N ILE A 364 -0.26 7.31 -4.24
CA ILE A 364 -0.67 8.70 -4.01
C ILE A 364 -0.94 9.36 -5.36
N THR A 365 -1.63 10.49 -5.37
CA THR A 365 -1.99 11.19 -6.62
C THR A 365 -0.79 11.76 -7.36
N GLY A 366 0.28 12.16 -6.65
CA GLY A 366 1.38 12.94 -7.21
C GLY A 366 1.06 14.45 -7.34
N ASP A 367 -0.09 14.87 -6.82
CA ASP A 367 -0.40 16.28 -6.55
C ASP A 367 -0.06 16.57 -5.08
N PHE A 368 0.98 17.36 -4.85
CA PHE A 368 1.49 17.69 -3.51
C PHE A 368 0.88 18.97 -2.93
N SER A 369 -0.14 19.52 -3.56
CA SER A 369 -0.85 20.70 -3.05
C SER A 369 -1.72 20.35 -1.83
N GLU A 370 -1.96 21.32 -0.96
CA GLU A 370 -2.87 21.16 0.20
C GLU A 370 -4.32 20.90 -0.20
N THR A 371 -4.67 21.16 -1.46
CA THR A 371 -6.00 20.94 -2.05
C THR A 371 -6.13 19.58 -2.72
N SER A 372 -5.07 18.78 -2.75
CA SER A 372 -5.12 17.42 -3.32
C SER A 372 -6.16 16.55 -2.60
N GLU A 373 -6.90 15.75 -3.37
CA GLU A 373 -7.93 14.84 -2.85
C GLU A 373 -7.40 13.83 -1.82
N ASP A 374 -6.11 13.49 -1.89
CA ASP A 374 -5.44 12.56 -0.99
C ASP A 374 -4.42 13.23 -0.05
N TYR A 375 -4.46 14.56 0.13
CA TYR A 375 -3.52 15.30 0.97
C TYR A 375 -3.36 14.68 2.37
N GLY A 376 -4.47 14.35 3.05
CA GLY A 376 -4.42 13.70 4.36
C GLY A 376 -3.74 12.32 4.34
N VAL A 377 -3.88 11.56 3.26
CA VAL A 377 -3.20 10.27 3.05
C VAL A 377 -1.71 10.48 2.84
N GLN A 378 -1.32 11.50 2.07
CA GLN A 378 0.08 11.86 1.85
C GLN A 378 0.75 12.28 3.17
N GLN A 379 0.10 13.14 3.97
CA GLN A 379 0.61 13.55 5.28
C GLN A 379 0.75 12.37 6.26
N PHE A 380 -0.21 11.43 6.25
CA PHE A 380 -0.12 10.20 7.04
C PHE A 380 1.12 9.38 6.67
N LYS A 381 1.36 9.14 5.37
CA LYS A 381 2.51 8.38 4.86
C LYS A 381 3.84 9.11 5.11
N LYS A 382 3.86 10.44 4.92
CA LYS A 382 5.00 11.31 5.24
C LYS A 382 5.45 11.16 6.68
N GLY A 383 4.49 11.07 7.62
CA GLY A 383 4.79 10.90 9.04
C GLY A 383 5.64 9.67 9.36
N PHE A 384 5.53 8.61 8.56
CA PHE A 384 6.38 7.42 8.66
C PHE A 384 7.76 7.57 8.01
N ASN A 385 8.12 8.76 7.51
CA ASN A 385 9.35 9.02 6.76
C ASN A 385 9.42 8.27 5.42
N ALA A 386 8.27 8.07 4.78
CA ALA A 386 8.22 7.50 3.44
C ALA A 386 8.63 8.57 2.40
N HIS A 387 9.43 8.15 1.42
CA HIS A 387 9.71 8.93 0.21
C HIS A 387 8.70 8.59 -0.89
N VAL A 388 8.74 9.34 -1.99
CA VAL A 388 7.86 9.10 -3.14
C VAL A 388 8.67 8.60 -4.31
N GLU A 389 8.23 7.48 -4.88
CA GLU A 389 8.74 6.91 -6.12
C GLU A 389 7.82 7.27 -7.28
N GLU A 390 8.33 8.03 -8.22
CA GLU A 390 7.67 8.41 -9.45
C GLU A 390 8.15 7.49 -10.57
N TYR A 391 7.23 6.75 -11.20
CA TYR A 391 7.56 5.78 -12.24
C TYR A 391 7.49 6.39 -13.63
N ILE A 392 8.17 5.77 -14.60
CA ILE A 392 8.25 6.23 -15.99
C ILE A 392 6.88 6.42 -16.65
N GLY A 393 5.84 5.69 -16.20
CA GLY A 393 4.50 5.72 -16.76
C GLY A 393 4.26 4.65 -17.83
N ASP A 394 3.13 4.77 -18.50
CA ASP A 394 2.59 3.73 -19.38
C ASP A 394 2.99 3.93 -20.84
N PHE A 395 3.06 2.80 -21.56
CA PHE A 395 3.24 2.79 -23.01
C PHE A 395 2.10 2.00 -23.66
N ILE A 396 1.54 2.49 -24.75
CA ILE A 396 0.56 1.77 -25.56
C ILE A 396 1.13 1.46 -26.93
N ILE A 397 0.97 0.18 -27.34
CA ILE A 397 1.21 -0.24 -28.71
C ILE A 397 -0.09 -0.63 -29.39
N PRO A 398 -0.57 0.12 -30.39
CA PRO A 398 -1.68 -0.30 -31.24
C PRO A 398 -1.19 -1.37 -32.24
N ILE A 399 -1.64 -2.61 -32.08
CA ILE A 399 -1.32 -3.69 -33.02
C ILE A 399 -2.13 -3.57 -34.29
N ARG A 400 -3.39 -3.12 -34.17
CA ARG A 400 -4.31 -2.88 -35.29
C ARG A 400 -4.73 -1.42 -35.31
N LYS A 401 -3.86 -0.57 -35.87
CA LYS A 401 -3.93 0.89 -35.75
C LYS A 401 -5.31 1.50 -36.10
N TYR A 402 -5.93 1.06 -37.22
CA TYR A 402 -7.24 1.59 -37.64
C TYR A 402 -8.37 1.18 -36.70
N LEU A 403 -8.41 -0.10 -36.31
CA LEU A 403 -9.41 -0.61 -35.39
C LEU A 403 -9.24 -0.03 -34.00
N TYR A 404 -8.00 0.24 -33.56
CA TYR A 404 -7.73 0.90 -32.29
C TYR A 404 -8.28 2.34 -32.28
N LYS A 405 -8.12 3.11 -33.38
CA LYS A 405 -8.72 4.44 -33.49
C LYS A 405 -10.27 4.37 -33.37
N LEU A 406 -10.90 3.40 -34.02
CA LEU A 406 -12.36 3.19 -33.90
C LEU A 406 -12.77 2.80 -32.47
N TYR A 407 -11.98 1.95 -31.81
CA TYR A 407 -12.19 1.58 -30.41
C TYR A 407 -12.16 2.81 -29.49
N LEU A 408 -11.19 3.71 -29.64
CA LEU A 408 -11.10 4.93 -28.85
C LEU A 408 -12.30 5.87 -29.09
N LEU A 409 -12.76 6.01 -30.33
CA LEU A 409 -13.94 6.82 -30.65
C LEU A 409 -15.20 6.27 -29.98
N ASN A 410 -15.37 4.94 -29.96
CA ASN A 410 -16.50 4.31 -29.30
C ASN A 410 -16.42 4.44 -27.76
N LYS A 411 -15.23 4.25 -27.16
CA LYS A 411 -15.03 4.42 -25.71
C LYS A 411 -15.41 5.82 -25.24
N ASN A 412 -15.00 6.84 -25.99
CA ASN A 412 -15.29 8.24 -25.67
C ASN A 412 -16.78 8.60 -25.80
N ARG A 413 -17.57 7.84 -26.58
CA ARG A 413 -19.04 8.04 -26.70
C ARG A 413 -19.82 7.48 -25.51
N HIS A 414 -19.26 6.52 -24.76
CA HIS A 414 -19.90 5.92 -23.57
C HIS A 414 -19.51 6.59 -22.25
N VAL A 415 -18.60 7.58 -22.28
CA VAL A 415 -18.15 8.36 -21.11
C VAL A 415 -18.85 9.73 -21.04
N LYS A 416 -19.62 10.10 -22.08
CA LYS A 416 -20.53 11.25 -22.06
C LYS A 416 -21.95 10.78 -21.74
#